data_97b251c37a9b7e8f414f5ce4b6436f98
#
_entry.id   97b251c37a9b7e8f414f5ce4b6436f98
#
_cell.length_a   1.000
_cell.length_b   1.000
_cell.length_c   1.000
_cell.angle_alpha   90.00
_cell.angle_beta   90.00
_cell.angle_gamma   90.00
#
_symmetry.space_group_name_H-M   'P 1'
#
loop_
_entity.id
_entity.type
_entity.pdbx_description
1 polymer ?
#
loop_
_entity_poly.entity_id
_entity_poly.type
_entity_poly.pdbx_seq_one_letter_code
_entity_poly.pdbx_strand_id
1 'polypeptide(L)'
;GYKPKHSFRFFFGCDEEKGMADVQYYAKNYKEPAFSIVPDVMFPVCNGEKGILEFDATRPVKSSKLVSFESGIMSNQVPAEAVAVLTLTEEETSKVKEVVEAVGGTCEKQADGSVKVYVHGIPAHAAFPEGSESAEVKMAGLLKKSGVLDEDAANLMDAICEMFGDYYGAGLNIPFEDEGSGKLTHVGGMCKLENGVFWQDVNIRYNVTAVYEVLMENITKTLKAHGFELTEAHDSAPCFTDPKSKEVQALMEVCNRNLGMELEPYVMGGGTYSRKLKHAVGFGPGIPGKAKRFGTERGGAHQADEYIEIEHLKKAFVIYVEAIQK
;
A
#
# COMPACT_ATOMS: atom_id res chain seq x y z
N GLY A 1 -41.44 -15.01 16.52
CA GLY A 1 -40.27 -14.54 15.78
C GLY A 1 -39.52 -13.50 16.57
N TYR A 2 -38.22 -13.38 16.35
CA TYR A 2 -37.36 -12.36 16.95
C TYR A 2 -37.84 -10.95 16.55
N LYS A 3 -37.99 -10.06 17.53
CA LYS A 3 -38.23 -8.64 17.29
C LYS A 3 -36.96 -7.89 17.61
N PRO A 4 -36.30 -7.25 16.63
CA PRO A 4 -35.08 -6.51 16.88
C PRO A 4 -35.36 -5.29 17.78
N LYS A 5 -34.38 -4.96 18.64
CA LYS A 5 -34.41 -3.78 19.51
C LYS A 5 -34.22 -2.47 18.73
N HIS A 6 -33.57 -2.57 17.58
CA HIS A 6 -33.17 -1.45 16.74
C HIS A 6 -33.67 -1.62 15.31
N SER A 7 -33.80 -0.52 14.60
CA SER A 7 -34.07 -0.54 13.16
C SER A 7 -32.76 -0.85 12.42
N PHE A 8 -32.83 -1.67 11.39
CA PHE A 8 -31.71 -2.01 10.54
C PHE A 8 -31.86 -1.40 9.15
N ARG A 9 -30.74 -1.02 8.58
CA ARG A 9 -30.63 -0.60 7.19
C ARG A 9 -29.53 -1.44 6.53
N PHE A 10 -29.86 -2.07 5.42
CA PHE A 10 -28.89 -2.77 4.59
C PHE A 10 -28.56 -1.88 3.40
N PHE A 11 -27.27 -1.61 3.20
CA PHE A 11 -26.76 -0.87 2.08
C PHE A 11 -26.02 -1.84 1.15
N PHE A 12 -26.43 -1.90 -0.11
CA PHE A 12 -25.78 -2.67 -1.15
C PHE A 12 -25.20 -1.67 -2.14
N GLY A 13 -23.89 -1.48 -2.08
CA GLY A 13 -23.16 -0.58 -2.94
C GLY A 13 -22.72 -1.25 -4.23
N CYS A 14 -22.18 -0.45 -5.15
CA CYS A 14 -21.68 -0.91 -6.44
C CYS A 14 -20.38 -0.21 -6.87
N ASP A 15 -19.73 0.55 -5.99
CA ASP A 15 -18.56 1.37 -6.34
C ASP A 15 -17.45 1.30 -5.26
N GLU A 16 -17.45 0.25 -4.44
CA GLU A 16 -16.47 0.10 -3.35
C GLU A 16 -15.04 0.12 -3.88
N GLU A 17 -14.76 -0.65 -4.94
CA GLU A 17 -13.45 -0.85 -5.53
C GLU A 17 -12.94 0.33 -6.40
N LYS A 18 -13.79 1.34 -6.66
CA LYS A 18 -13.47 2.44 -7.59
C LYS A 18 -13.73 3.84 -7.04
N GLY A 19 -13.60 4.02 -5.73
CA GLY A 19 -13.67 5.35 -5.13
C GLY A 19 -14.86 5.61 -4.22
N MET A 20 -15.79 4.62 -4.08
CA MET A 20 -16.86 4.63 -3.07
C MET A 20 -17.85 5.81 -3.22
N ALA A 21 -18.10 6.25 -4.46
CA ALA A 21 -18.98 7.40 -4.74
C ALA A 21 -20.43 7.16 -4.26
N ASP A 22 -20.87 5.91 -4.29
CA ASP A 22 -22.19 5.47 -3.85
C ASP A 22 -22.40 5.66 -2.35
N VAL A 23 -21.49 5.21 -1.50
CA VAL A 23 -21.58 5.40 -0.05
C VAL A 23 -21.33 6.87 0.36
N GLN A 24 -20.53 7.60 -0.38
CA GLN A 24 -20.35 9.05 -0.20
C GLN A 24 -21.68 9.78 -0.51
N TYR A 25 -22.34 9.41 -1.60
CA TYR A 25 -23.69 9.93 -1.92
C TYR A 25 -24.69 9.60 -0.81
N TYR A 26 -24.66 8.35 -0.33
CA TYR A 26 -25.52 7.92 0.79
C TYR A 26 -25.26 8.74 2.04
N ALA A 27 -24.03 8.88 2.51
CA ALA A 27 -23.66 9.63 3.70
C ALA A 27 -24.06 11.12 3.61
N LYS A 28 -23.99 11.70 2.41
CA LYS A 28 -24.37 13.09 2.17
C LYS A 28 -25.88 13.32 2.16
N ASN A 29 -26.68 12.37 1.67
CA ASN A 29 -28.09 12.58 1.36
C ASN A 29 -29.05 11.89 2.33
N TYR A 30 -28.58 10.98 3.15
CA TYR A 30 -29.40 10.23 4.10
C TYR A 30 -28.86 10.34 5.52
N LYS A 31 -29.76 10.24 6.50
CA LYS A 31 -29.32 10.16 7.90
C LYS A 31 -28.53 8.89 8.12
N GLU A 32 -27.29 9.04 8.57
CA GLU A 32 -26.44 7.90 8.90
C GLU A 32 -27.00 7.10 10.10
N PRO A 33 -26.75 5.78 10.15
CA PRO A 33 -27.02 4.95 11.32
C PRO A 33 -26.22 5.42 12.54
N ALA A 34 -26.65 5.04 13.73
CA ALA A 34 -25.88 5.29 14.96
C ALA A 34 -24.57 4.48 14.99
N PHE A 35 -24.56 3.31 14.34
CA PHE A 35 -23.41 2.44 14.18
C PHE A 35 -23.54 1.64 12.89
N SER A 36 -22.42 1.38 12.22
CA SER A 36 -22.36 0.64 10.96
C SER A 36 -21.37 -0.51 11.03
N ILE A 37 -21.74 -1.62 10.42
CA ILE A 37 -20.89 -2.81 10.26
C ILE A 37 -20.64 -2.99 8.77
N VAL A 38 -19.36 -3.09 8.36
CA VAL A 38 -18.94 -3.32 6.98
C VAL A 38 -18.34 -4.72 6.87
N PRO A 39 -19.04 -5.67 6.22
CA PRO A 39 -18.60 -7.06 6.12
C PRO A 39 -17.62 -7.28 4.95
N ASP A 40 -16.45 -6.67 5.05
CA ASP A 40 -15.45 -6.65 3.98
C ASP A 40 -14.00 -6.76 4.51
N VAL A 41 -13.81 -7.48 5.61
CA VAL A 41 -12.52 -7.63 6.28
C VAL A 41 -12.40 -8.99 6.96
N MET A 42 -11.31 -9.21 7.68
CA MET A 42 -11.19 -10.36 8.57
C MET A 42 -11.94 -10.11 9.89
N PHE A 43 -12.46 -11.18 10.51
CA PHE A 43 -12.77 -11.12 11.93
C PHE A 43 -11.50 -10.93 12.77
N PRO A 44 -11.56 -10.32 13.98
CA PRO A 44 -12.78 -10.00 14.74
C PRO A 44 -13.40 -8.64 14.32
N VAL A 45 -12.85 -7.55 14.76
CA VAL A 45 -13.29 -6.19 14.43
C VAL A 45 -12.12 -5.39 13.90
N CYS A 46 -12.22 -4.92 12.68
CA CYS A 46 -11.36 -3.86 12.17
C CYS A 46 -11.94 -2.52 12.64
N ASN A 47 -11.39 -1.98 13.72
CA ASN A 47 -11.89 -0.76 14.34
C ASN A 47 -11.28 0.52 13.78
N GLY A 48 -10.38 0.40 12.78
CA GLY A 48 -9.80 1.54 12.10
C GLY A 48 -9.10 1.15 10.81
N GLU A 49 -8.92 2.14 9.96
CA GLU A 49 -8.18 2.04 8.71
C GLU A 49 -7.18 3.17 8.65
N LYS A 50 -5.93 2.85 8.27
CA LYS A 50 -4.88 3.87 8.07
C LYS A 50 -5.28 4.87 7.01
N GLY A 51 -4.78 6.08 7.11
CA GLY A 51 -4.85 7.05 6.02
C GLY A 51 -4.11 6.52 4.79
N ILE A 52 -4.57 6.88 3.61
CA ILE A 52 -3.93 6.57 2.35
C ILE A 52 -3.58 7.89 1.69
N LEU A 53 -2.29 8.17 1.61
CA LEU A 53 -1.76 9.31 0.90
C LEU A 53 -1.00 8.81 -0.32
N GLU A 54 -1.42 9.24 -1.49
CA GLU A 54 -0.76 8.99 -2.76
C GLU A 54 -0.30 10.33 -3.32
N PHE A 55 0.92 10.37 -3.83
CA PHE A 55 1.40 11.58 -4.48
C PHE A 55 2.38 11.29 -5.61
N ASP A 56 2.42 12.21 -6.56
CA ASP A 56 3.37 12.24 -7.65
C ASP A 56 4.42 13.31 -7.40
N ALA A 57 5.67 13.01 -7.75
CA ALA A 57 6.75 13.96 -7.74
C ALA A 57 7.58 13.85 -9.02
N THR A 58 8.10 14.98 -9.50
CA THR A 58 8.92 15.03 -10.70
C THR A 58 10.24 15.71 -10.44
N ARG A 59 11.28 15.28 -11.18
CA ARG A 59 12.61 15.87 -11.16
C ARG A 59 13.17 15.92 -12.58
N PRO A 60 13.63 17.11 -13.07
CA PRO A 60 14.43 17.17 -14.28
C PRO A 60 15.76 16.42 -14.09
N VAL A 61 16.17 15.65 -15.10
CA VAL A 61 17.42 14.89 -15.08
C VAL A 61 18.20 15.15 -16.36
N LYS A 62 19.44 15.60 -16.20
CA LYS A 62 20.38 15.83 -17.31
C LYS A 62 21.44 14.78 -17.28
N SER A 63 21.29 13.74 -18.10
CA SER A 63 22.27 12.67 -18.20
C SER A 63 22.58 12.36 -19.65
N SER A 64 23.86 12.12 -19.91
CA SER A 64 24.35 11.54 -21.17
C SER A 64 24.46 10.02 -21.08
N LYS A 65 24.35 9.46 -19.88
CA LYS A 65 24.54 8.03 -19.59
C LYS A 65 23.21 7.31 -19.36
N LEU A 66 22.32 7.86 -18.55
CA LEU A 66 21.02 7.27 -18.25
C LEU A 66 19.97 7.79 -19.23
N VAL A 67 19.52 6.92 -20.14
CA VAL A 67 18.56 7.23 -21.21
C VAL A 67 17.12 7.07 -20.71
N SER A 68 16.84 5.98 -20.01
CA SER A 68 15.56 5.70 -19.38
C SER A 68 15.71 4.87 -18.11
N PHE A 69 14.72 4.98 -17.25
CA PHE A 69 14.59 4.19 -16.04
C PHE A 69 13.10 3.98 -15.78
N GLU A 70 12.67 2.76 -15.56
CA GLU A 70 11.26 2.43 -15.35
C GLU A 70 11.15 1.31 -14.33
N SER A 71 10.22 1.44 -13.39
CA SER A 71 9.93 0.41 -12.39
C SER A 71 8.48 0.48 -11.93
N GLY A 72 7.93 -0.69 -11.55
CA GLY A 72 6.58 -0.79 -11.01
C GLY A 72 5.46 -0.68 -12.05
N ILE A 73 4.30 -1.22 -11.69
CA ILE A 73 3.08 -1.23 -12.53
C ILE A 73 1.83 -0.80 -11.75
N MET A 74 1.94 -0.66 -10.43
CA MET A 74 0.84 -0.29 -9.53
C MET A 74 1.36 0.57 -8.38
N SER A 75 0.63 1.64 -8.05
CA SER A 75 0.96 2.57 -6.96
C SER A 75 1.09 1.87 -5.60
N ASN A 76 0.20 0.96 -5.29
CA ASN A 76 0.11 0.31 -3.99
C ASN A 76 0.93 -1.00 -3.87
N GLN A 77 1.97 -1.15 -4.69
CA GLN A 77 2.81 -2.35 -4.69
C GLN A 77 4.30 -1.99 -4.69
N VAL A 78 5.08 -2.70 -3.88
CA VAL A 78 6.55 -2.69 -3.99
C VAL A 78 6.94 -3.22 -5.38
N PRO A 79 7.73 -2.47 -6.17
CA PRO A 79 8.09 -2.85 -7.53
C PRO A 79 8.77 -4.21 -7.64
N ALA A 80 8.20 -5.08 -8.49
CA ALA A 80 8.75 -6.41 -8.77
C ALA A 80 9.89 -6.38 -9.78
N GLU A 81 9.91 -5.38 -10.65
CA GLU A 81 10.82 -5.30 -11.80
C GLU A 81 11.29 -3.86 -12.00
N ALA A 82 12.55 -3.72 -12.43
CA ALA A 82 13.09 -2.45 -12.88
C ALA A 82 13.92 -2.64 -14.15
N VAL A 83 13.82 -1.66 -15.04
CA VAL A 83 14.52 -1.61 -16.32
C VAL A 83 15.22 -0.27 -16.43
N ALA A 84 16.50 -0.27 -16.81
CA ALA A 84 17.24 0.93 -17.18
C ALA A 84 17.86 0.77 -18.56
N VAL A 85 17.93 1.86 -19.33
CA VAL A 85 18.67 1.93 -20.59
C VAL A 85 19.78 2.94 -20.47
N LEU A 86 20.98 2.54 -20.83
CA LEU A 86 22.21 3.30 -20.62
C LEU A 86 22.99 3.46 -21.92
N THR A 87 23.69 4.60 -22.08
CA THR A 87 24.71 4.81 -23.10
C THR A 87 26.08 4.67 -22.45
N LEU A 88 26.78 3.57 -22.72
CA LEU A 88 28.03 3.18 -22.05
C LEU A 88 29.11 2.79 -23.05
N THR A 89 30.39 2.97 -22.64
CA THR A 89 31.51 2.35 -23.30
C THR A 89 31.56 0.85 -22.96
N GLU A 90 32.42 0.08 -23.66
CA GLU A 90 32.59 -1.36 -23.37
C GLU A 90 33.14 -1.61 -21.95
N GLU A 91 34.05 -0.75 -21.47
CA GLU A 91 34.57 -0.82 -20.10
C GLU A 91 33.49 -0.58 -19.06
N GLU A 92 32.68 0.47 -19.25
CA GLU A 92 31.54 0.82 -18.37
C GLU A 92 30.46 -0.27 -18.38
N THR A 93 30.18 -0.84 -19.57
CA THR A 93 29.26 -1.96 -19.72
C THR A 93 29.71 -3.16 -18.88
N SER A 94 31.02 -3.46 -18.90
CA SER A 94 31.57 -4.55 -18.10
C SER A 94 31.40 -4.33 -16.60
N LYS A 95 31.56 -3.08 -16.12
CA LYS A 95 31.35 -2.72 -14.70
C LYS A 95 29.89 -2.88 -14.28
N VAL A 96 28.94 -2.42 -15.12
CA VAL A 96 27.51 -2.59 -14.85
C VAL A 96 27.14 -4.06 -14.86
N LYS A 97 27.60 -4.81 -15.85
CA LYS A 97 27.34 -6.24 -15.99
C LYS A 97 27.78 -7.02 -14.76
N GLU A 98 28.98 -6.76 -14.25
CA GLU A 98 29.53 -7.42 -13.05
C GLU A 98 28.59 -7.27 -11.84
N VAL A 99 28.14 -6.04 -11.52
CA VAL A 99 27.29 -5.80 -10.34
C VAL A 99 25.87 -6.31 -10.52
N VAL A 100 25.33 -6.28 -11.74
CA VAL A 100 23.95 -6.68 -12.06
C VAL A 100 23.82 -8.21 -12.10
N GLU A 101 24.73 -8.90 -12.78
CA GLU A 101 24.69 -10.36 -12.87
C GLU A 101 24.99 -11.04 -11.52
N ALA A 102 25.75 -10.39 -10.64
CA ALA A 102 26.00 -10.88 -9.28
C ALA A 102 24.72 -11.04 -8.43
N VAL A 103 23.62 -10.35 -8.79
CA VAL A 103 22.33 -10.44 -8.12
C VAL A 103 21.23 -11.09 -8.98
N GLY A 104 21.63 -11.77 -10.06
CA GLY A 104 20.70 -12.47 -10.96
C GLY A 104 19.97 -11.57 -11.96
N GLY A 105 20.40 -10.31 -12.13
CA GLY A 105 19.90 -9.42 -13.17
C GLY A 105 20.53 -9.69 -14.54
N THR A 106 20.06 -9.00 -15.57
CA THR A 106 20.63 -9.08 -16.93
C THR A 106 21.13 -7.73 -17.41
N CYS A 107 22.19 -7.77 -18.25
CA CYS A 107 22.78 -6.59 -18.86
C CYS A 107 23.06 -6.92 -20.34
N GLU A 108 22.28 -6.34 -21.25
CA GLU A 108 22.27 -6.70 -22.67
C GLU A 108 22.52 -5.49 -23.56
N LYS A 109 23.47 -5.62 -24.49
CA LYS A 109 23.72 -4.62 -25.53
C LYS A 109 22.62 -4.70 -26.61
N GLN A 110 22.03 -3.56 -26.89
CA GLN A 110 20.98 -3.42 -27.90
C GLN A 110 21.55 -3.13 -29.30
N ALA A 111 20.73 -3.27 -30.34
CA ALA A 111 21.16 -3.06 -31.72
C ALA A 111 21.57 -1.61 -32.03
N ASP A 112 21.05 -0.64 -31.29
CA ASP A 112 21.39 0.80 -31.39
C ASP A 112 22.67 1.16 -30.60
N GLY A 113 23.29 0.20 -29.93
CA GLY A 113 24.50 0.37 -29.12
C GLY A 113 24.23 0.73 -27.66
N SER A 114 22.99 0.98 -27.26
CA SER A 114 22.61 1.16 -25.86
C SER A 114 22.72 -0.14 -25.07
N VAL A 115 22.72 -0.03 -23.73
CA VAL A 115 22.77 -1.16 -22.82
C VAL A 115 21.50 -1.20 -22.00
N LYS A 116 20.74 -2.29 -22.14
CA LYS A 116 19.54 -2.53 -21.34
C LYS A 116 19.87 -3.36 -20.12
N VAL A 117 19.50 -2.86 -18.96
CA VAL A 117 19.69 -3.51 -17.66
C VAL A 117 18.33 -3.86 -17.09
N TYR A 118 18.22 -5.06 -16.51
CA TYR A 118 16.99 -5.55 -15.91
C TYR A 118 17.29 -6.23 -14.58
N VAL A 119 16.48 -5.94 -13.55
CA VAL A 119 16.54 -6.60 -12.25
C VAL A 119 15.16 -6.94 -11.72
N HIS A 120 15.12 -8.02 -10.94
CA HIS A 120 13.95 -8.43 -10.19
C HIS A 120 14.05 -8.02 -8.73
N GLY A 121 12.91 -7.66 -8.14
CA GLY A 121 12.67 -7.52 -6.71
C GLY A 121 11.76 -8.63 -6.18
N ILE A 122 11.25 -8.41 -4.99
CA ILE A 122 10.24 -9.25 -4.33
C ILE A 122 9.04 -8.35 -4.04
N PRO A 123 7.91 -8.50 -4.76
CA PRO A 123 6.77 -7.62 -4.59
C PRO A 123 6.02 -7.89 -3.29
N ALA A 124 5.40 -6.85 -2.75
CA ALA A 124 4.43 -6.93 -1.67
C ALA A 124 3.45 -5.76 -1.76
N HIS A 125 2.32 -5.84 -1.07
CA HIS A 125 1.40 -4.72 -0.97
C HIS A 125 2.00 -3.60 -0.09
N ALA A 126 1.80 -2.33 -0.46
CA ALA A 126 2.36 -1.17 0.24
C ALA A 126 1.99 -1.10 1.74
N ALA A 127 0.86 -1.66 2.14
CA ALA A 127 0.45 -1.73 3.55
C ALA A 127 1.19 -2.83 4.35
N PHE A 128 1.81 -3.80 3.68
CA PHE A 128 2.49 -4.96 4.26
C PHE A 128 3.78 -5.25 3.49
N PRO A 129 4.78 -4.34 3.55
CA PRO A 129 6.00 -4.44 2.74
C PRO A 129 7.04 -5.42 3.33
N GLU A 130 6.76 -6.03 4.47
CA GLU A 130 7.70 -6.90 5.16
C GLU A 130 8.14 -8.09 4.30
N GLY A 131 9.46 -8.29 4.20
CA GLY A 131 10.04 -9.38 3.40
C GLY A 131 10.08 -9.12 1.90
N SER A 132 9.66 -7.94 1.44
CA SER A 132 9.79 -7.52 0.05
C SER A 132 11.16 -6.89 -0.26
N GLU A 133 11.47 -6.75 -1.56
CA GLU A 133 12.64 -6.05 -2.06
C GLU A 133 12.23 -5.20 -3.27
N SER A 134 12.35 -3.87 -3.17
CA SER A 134 12.04 -2.98 -4.29
C SER A 134 13.06 -3.13 -5.42
N ALA A 135 12.58 -3.51 -6.61
CA ALA A 135 13.43 -3.56 -7.80
C ALA A 135 13.95 -2.18 -8.20
N GLU A 136 13.19 -1.12 -7.96
CA GLU A 136 13.59 0.28 -8.16
C GLU A 136 14.83 0.63 -7.33
N VAL A 137 14.74 0.44 -6.02
CA VAL A 137 15.84 0.73 -5.07
C VAL A 137 17.04 -0.16 -5.36
N LYS A 138 16.82 -1.43 -5.68
CA LYS A 138 17.86 -2.38 -6.06
C LYS A 138 18.60 -1.93 -7.31
N MET A 139 17.88 -1.57 -8.38
CA MET A 139 18.48 -1.04 -9.62
C MET A 139 19.28 0.22 -9.35
N ALA A 140 18.72 1.18 -8.61
CA ALA A 140 19.40 2.43 -8.26
C ALA A 140 20.72 2.16 -7.52
N GLY A 141 20.70 1.28 -6.53
CA GLY A 141 21.88 0.89 -5.76
C GLY A 141 22.97 0.21 -6.62
N LEU A 142 22.58 -0.65 -7.58
CA LEU A 142 23.52 -1.32 -8.50
C LEU A 142 24.16 -0.34 -9.48
N LEU A 143 23.37 0.55 -10.07
CA LEU A 143 23.87 1.58 -10.99
C LEU A 143 24.83 2.54 -10.27
N LYS A 144 24.49 2.97 -9.05
CA LYS A 144 25.40 3.75 -8.21
C LYS A 144 26.72 2.99 -7.95
N LYS A 145 26.64 1.73 -7.53
CA LYS A 145 27.81 0.89 -7.22
C LYS A 145 28.71 0.69 -8.43
N SER A 146 28.18 0.68 -9.64
CA SER A 146 28.97 0.52 -10.87
C SER A 146 29.90 1.71 -11.15
N GLY A 147 29.56 2.90 -10.64
CA GLY A 147 30.35 4.12 -10.78
C GLY A 147 30.41 4.68 -12.22
N VAL A 148 29.46 4.31 -13.10
CA VAL A 148 29.47 4.71 -14.52
C VAL A 148 28.59 5.93 -14.81
N LEU A 149 27.70 6.30 -13.92
CA LEU A 149 26.75 7.38 -14.13
C LEU A 149 27.45 8.75 -14.08
N ASP A 150 26.91 9.73 -14.82
CA ASP A 150 27.25 11.13 -14.63
C ASP A 150 26.58 11.66 -13.33
N GLU A 151 27.01 12.83 -12.91
CA GLU A 151 26.69 13.39 -11.59
C GLU A 151 25.18 13.48 -11.33
N ASP A 152 24.40 13.98 -12.31
CA ASP A 152 22.96 14.18 -12.09
C ASP A 152 22.19 12.85 -12.04
N ALA A 153 22.57 11.87 -12.86
CA ALA A 153 22.01 10.53 -12.79
C ALA A 153 22.43 9.81 -11.49
N ALA A 154 23.68 9.98 -11.04
CA ALA A 154 24.13 9.44 -9.76
C ALA A 154 23.35 10.04 -8.59
N ASN A 155 23.14 11.36 -8.57
CA ASN A 155 22.33 12.03 -7.56
C ASN A 155 20.86 11.58 -7.57
N LEU A 156 20.28 11.21 -8.75
CA LEU A 156 18.96 10.61 -8.82
C LEU A 156 18.95 9.23 -8.14
N MET A 157 19.95 8.39 -8.42
CA MET A 157 20.03 7.06 -7.79
C MET A 157 20.23 7.16 -6.27
N ASP A 158 21.00 8.16 -5.80
CA ASP A 158 21.13 8.45 -4.37
C ASP A 158 19.78 8.83 -3.75
N ALA A 159 19.04 9.73 -4.39
CA ALA A 159 17.73 10.17 -3.94
C ALA A 159 16.73 9.00 -3.84
N ILE A 160 16.69 8.11 -4.84
CA ILE A 160 15.83 6.91 -4.82
C ILE A 160 16.22 6.02 -3.62
N CYS A 161 17.51 5.73 -3.45
CA CYS A 161 17.97 4.89 -2.35
C CYS A 161 17.68 5.49 -0.97
N GLU A 162 17.86 6.81 -0.82
CA GLU A 162 17.64 7.52 0.44
C GLU A 162 16.14 7.63 0.77
N MET A 163 15.29 7.99 -0.21
CA MET A 163 13.87 8.19 0.03
C MET A 163 13.09 6.87 0.18
N PHE A 164 13.45 5.84 -0.58
CA PHE A 164 12.68 4.59 -0.68
C PHE A 164 13.42 3.33 -0.20
N GLY A 165 14.61 3.48 0.37
CA GLY A 165 15.43 2.37 0.89
C GLY A 165 14.90 1.73 2.17
N ASP A 166 13.97 2.39 2.88
CA ASP A 166 13.19 1.82 3.97
C ASP A 166 11.69 1.95 3.67
N TYR A 167 10.85 1.18 4.34
CA TYR A 167 9.41 1.19 4.16
C TYR A 167 8.65 1.91 5.27
N TYR A 168 9.35 2.50 6.26
CA TYR A 168 8.73 3.01 7.49
C TYR A 168 8.88 4.52 7.68
N GLY A 169 9.15 5.22 6.58
CA GLY A 169 9.09 6.66 6.49
C GLY A 169 10.36 7.42 6.86
N ALA A 170 11.46 6.75 7.23
CA ALA A 170 12.70 7.44 7.59
C ALA A 170 13.25 8.26 6.42
N GLY A 171 13.25 7.70 5.21
CA GLY A 171 13.75 8.37 4.00
C GLY A 171 12.96 9.60 3.57
N LEU A 172 11.67 9.69 3.92
CA LEU A 172 10.82 10.86 3.68
C LEU A 172 10.67 11.78 4.90
N ASN A 173 11.41 11.49 5.98
CA ASN A 173 11.34 12.22 7.27
C ASN A 173 9.93 12.19 7.90
N ILE A 174 9.24 11.06 7.78
CA ILE A 174 7.91 10.79 8.33
C ILE A 174 7.86 9.47 9.12
N PRO A 175 8.88 9.07 9.89
CA PRO A 175 8.84 7.84 10.67
C PRO A 175 7.83 8.01 11.81
N PHE A 176 6.63 7.47 11.62
CA PHE A 176 5.55 7.58 12.58
C PHE A 176 5.04 6.20 13.01
N GLU A 177 4.73 6.07 14.29
CA GLU A 177 4.17 4.85 14.88
C GLU A 177 3.21 5.23 16.01
N ASP A 178 2.07 4.55 16.10
CA ASP A 178 1.17 4.64 17.23
C ASP A 178 0.72 3.25 17.73
N GLU A 179 0.20 3.20 18.94
CA GLU A 179 -0.23 1.95 19.59
C GLU A 179 -1.39 1.29 18.83
N GLY A 180 -2.28 2.10 18.23
CA GLY A 180 -3.51 1.61 17.59
C GLY A 180 -3.29 1.07 16.19
N SER A 181 -2.40 1.70 15.40
CA SER A 181 -2.19 1.36 14.00
C SER A 181 -0.77 0.94 13.62
N GLY A 182 0.14 0.82 14.59
CA GLY A 182 1.52 0.39 14.39
C GLY A 182 2.35 1.40 13.60
N LYS A 183 3.27 0.94 12.75
CA LYS A 183 4.14 1.80 11.94
C LYS A 183 3.44 2.33 10.69
N LEU A 184 3.75 3.58 10.31
CA LEU A 184 3.50 4.06 8.95
C LEU A 184 4.28 3.19 7.96
N THR A 185 3.70 2.96 6.77
CA THR A 185 4.43 2.33 5.66
C THR A 185 4.38 3.21 4.42
N HIS A 186 5.44 3.18 3.59
CA HIS A 186 5.48 3.86 2.30
C HIS A 186 6.27 3.08 1.26
N VAL A 187 5.93 3.25 0.01
CA VAL A 187 6.64 2.68 -1.13
C VAL A 187 6.70 3.67 -2.29
N GLY A 188 7.79 3.67 -3.05
CA GLY A 188 7.79 4.13 -4.43
C GLY A 188 7.12 3.05 -5.25
N GLY A 189 5.89 3.29 -5.73
CA GLY A 189 5.08 2.29 -6.41
C GLY A 189 5.42 2.15 -7.88
N MET A 190 5.56 3.28 -8.55
CA MET A 190 5.91 3.37 -9.97
C MET A 190 6.89 4.51 -10.21
N CYS A 191 7.78 4.35 -11.15
CA CYS A 191 8.63 5.45 -11.60
C CYS A 191 8.95 5.36 -13.09
N LYS A 192 9.26 6.51 -13.71
CA LYS A 192 9.66 6.57 -15.11
C LYS A 192 10.57 7.77 -15.37
N LEU A 193 11.70 7.53 -16.02
CA LEU A 193 12.51 8.57 -16.66
C LEU A 193 12.22 8.59 -18.15
N GLU A 194 11.63 9.70 -18.60
CA GLU A 194 11.32 9.91 -20.02
C GLU A 194 11.51 11.38 -20.38
N ASN A 195 12.12 11.65 -21.55
CA ASN A 195 12.36 13.01 -22.05
C ASN A 195 13.11 13.94 -21.06
N GLY A 196 14.01 13.37 -20.26
CA GLY A 196 14.80 14.11 -19.27
C GLY A 196 14.02 14.54 -18.04
N VAL A 197 12.87 13.94 -17.77
CA VAL A 197 12.10 14.14 -16.55
C VAL A 197 11.88 12.78 -15.88
N PHE A 198 12.28 12.68 -14.63
CA PHE A 198 11.96 11.53 -13.79
C PHE A 198 10.66 11.82 -13.03
N TRP A 199 9.70 10.93 -13.16
CA TRP A 199 8.43 10.91 -12.45
C TRP A 199 8.42 9.76 -11.45
N GLN A 200 7.91 10.01 -10.26
CA GLN A 200 7.78 9.06 -9.16
C GLN A 200 6.39 9.13 -8.58
N ASP A 201 5.72 7.99 -8.51
CA ASP A 201 4.51 7.75 -7.73
C ASP A 201 4.87 7.17 -6.37
N VAL A 202 4.20 7.64 -5.31
CA VAL A 202 4.45 7.21 -3.93
C VAL A 202 3.14 6.92 -3.23
N ASN A 203 3.07 5.76 -2.56
CA ASN A 203 1.92 5.33 -1.76
C ASN A 203 2.30 5.22 -0.29
N ILE A 204 1.57 5.91 0.57
CA ILE A 204 1.79 5.94 2.02
C ILE A 204 0.54 5.47 2.75
N ARG A 205 0.74 4.60 3.75
CA ARG A 205 -0.29 4.16 4.70
C ARG A 205 0.06 4.75 6.06
N TYR A 206 -0.58 5.87 6.41
CA TYR A 206 -0.23 6.59 7.61
C TYR A 206 -1.18 6.32 8.78
N ASN A 207 -0.68 6.52 9.97
CA ASN A 207 -1.32 6.19 11.23
C ASN A 207 -2.59 6.97 11.50
N VAL A 208 -3.50 6.41 12.28
CA VAL A 208 -4.77 7.05 12.64
C VAL A 208 -4.61 8.31 13.48
N THR A 209 -3.47 8.49 14.15
CA THR A 209 -3.15 9.67 14.96
C THR A 209 -2.18 10.64 14.27
N ALA A 210 -1.70 10.32 13.06
CA ALA A 210 -0.80 11.19 12.32
C ALA A 210 -1.54 12.44 11.79
N VAL A 211 -0.84 13.57 11.81
CA VAL A 211 -1.36 14.85 11.31
C VAL A 211 -0.92 15.03 9.87
N TYR A 212 -1.87 15.04 8.95
CA TYR A 212 -1.63 15.13 7.51
C TYR A 212 -0.73 16.29 7.12
N GLU A 213 -0.97 17.49 7.68
CA GLU A 213 -0.21 18.69 7.37
C GLU A 213 1.28 18.56 7.75
N VAL A 214 1.57 17.87 8.86
CA VAL A 214 2.95 17.60 9.30
C VAL A 214 3.63 16.60 8.36
N LEU A 215 2.91 15.56 7.93
CA LEU A 215 3.45 14.62 6.94
C LEU A 215 3.79 15.35 5.63
N MET A 216 2.87 16.15 5.10
CA MET A 216 3.06 16.88 3.85
C MET A 216 4.18 17.92 3.91
N GLU A 217 4.35 18.60 5.04
CA GLU A 217 5.47 19.53 5.25
C GLU A 217 6.82 18.79 5.14
N ASN A 218 6.96 17.68 5.85
CA ASN A 218 8.19 16.89 5.87
C ASN A 218 8.48 16.26 4.50
N ILE A 219 7.47 15.67 3.85
CA ILE A 219 7.57 15.13 2.50
C ILE A 219 8.04 16.19 1.52
N THR A 220 7.35 17.33 1.48
CA THR A 220 7.69 18.43 0.56
C THR A 220 9.10 18.94 0.78
N LYS A 221 9.55 19.06 2.03
CA LYS A 221 10.91 19.49 2.37
C LYS A 221 11.94 18.46 1.88
N THR A 222 11.69 17.18 2.07
CA THR A 222 12.57 16.10 1.65
C THR A 222 12.65 16.02 0.12
N LEU A 223 11.52 16.07 -0.57
CA LEU A 223 11.46 16.10 -2.04
C LEU A 223 12.29 17.24 -2.61
N LYS A 224 12.12 18.47 -2.08
CA LYS A 224 12.89 19.64 -2.51
C LYS A 224 14.39 19.50 -2.26
N ALA A 225 14.81 18.89 -1.16
CA ALA A 225 16.23 18.65 -0.86
C ALA A 225 16.88 17.74 -1.92
N HIS A 226 16.11 16.81 -2.51
CA HIS A 226 16.56 15.92 -3.59
C HIS A 226 16.24 16.44 -5.00
N GLY A 227 15.78 17.69 -5.13
CA GLY A 227 15.49 18.32 -6.43
C GLY A 227 14.18 17.88 -7.08
N PHE A 228 13.27 17.29 -6.30
CA PHE A 228 11.93 16.92 -6.75
C PHE A 228 10.91 18.04 -6.45
N GLU A 229 9.90 18.12 -7.30
CA GLU A 229 8.70 18.92 -7.10
C GLU A 229 7.50 17.98 -6.97
N LEU A 230 6.68 18.19 -5.95
CA LEU A 230 5.39 17.51 -5.77
C LEU A 230 4.41 18.07 -6.80
N THR A 231 3.79 17.22 -7.60
CA THR A 231 2.90 17.61 -8.70
C THR A 231 1.43 17.32 -8.43
N GLU A 232 1.13 16.25 -7.75
CA GLU A 232 -0.23 15.83 -7.40
C GLU A 232 -0.21 15.12 -6.05
N ALA A 233 -1.29 15.28 -5.26
CA ALA A 233 -1.45 14.54 -4.01
C ALA A 233 -2.93 14.25 -3.75
N HIS A 234 -3.21 13.01 -3.40
CA HIS A 234 -4.54 12.52 -3.05
C HIS A 234 -4.51 11.96 -1.63
N ASP A 235 -5.36 12.47 -0.76
CA ASP A 235 -5.50 12.00 0.60
C ASP A 235 -6.87 11.35 0.83
N SER A 236 -6.83 10.18 1.45
CA SER A 236 -7.99 9.55 2.05
C SER A 236 -7.73 9.39 3.54
N ALA A 237 -8.31 10.29 4.32
CA ALA A 237 -8.09 10.38 5.76
C ALA A 237 -8.36 9.05 6.48
N PRO A 238 -7.64 8.74 7.56
CA PRO A 238 -7.87 7.54 8.35
C PRO A 238 -9.24 7.58 9.04
N CYS A 239 -9.76 6.43 9.39
CA CYS A 239 -10.91 6.32 10.27
C CYS A 239 -10.58 5.46 11.49
N PHE A 240 -11.21 5.77 12.63
CA PHE A 240 -10.96 5.07 13.86
C PHE A 240 -12.17 5.11 14.78
N THR A 241 -12.56 3.95 15.28
CA THR A 241 -13.58 3.77 16.30
C THR A 241 -12.92 3.25 17.57
N ASP A 242 -13.20 3.85 18.72
CA ASP A 242 -12.62 3.44 20.00
C ASP A 242 -12.83 1.92 20.22
N PRO A 243 -11.74 1.13 20.33
CA PRO A 243 -11.84 -0.30 20.58
C PRO A 243 -12.56 -0.63 21.89
N LYS A 244 -12.62 0.29 22.84
CA LYS A 244 -13.29 0.12 24.13
C LYS A 244 -14.78 0.54 24.09
N SER A 245 -15.28 1.00 22.95
CA SER A 245 -16.70 1.33 22.80
C SER A 245 -17.59 0.11 23.04
N LYS A 246 -18.82 0.36 23.47
CA LYS A 246 -19.78 -0.72 23.78
C LYS A 246 -20.06 -1.60 22.56
N GLU A 247 -20.18 -0.97 21.42
CA GLU A 247 -20.47 -1.61 20.14
C GLU A 247 -19.34 -2.53 19.73
N VAL A 248 -18.08 -2.05 19.76
CA VAL A 248 -16.91 -2.85 19.43
C VAL A 248 -16.77 -4.03 20.40
N GLN A 249 -16.89 -3.79 21.70
CA GLN A 249 -16.78 -4.85 22.71
C GLN A 249 -17.89 -5.90 22.57
N ALA A 250 -19.11 -5.50 22.23
CA ALA A 250 -20.20 -6.44 21.96
C ALA A 250 -19.91 -7.34 20.74
N LEU A 251 -19.36 -6.76 19.65
CA LEU A 251 -18.95 -7.51 18.48
C LEU A 251 -17.79 -8.45 18.80
N MET A 252 -16.80 -8.00 19.56
CA MET A 252 -15.66 -8.81 20.02
C MET A 252 -16.10 -10.02 20.83
N GLU A 253 -17.02 -9.83 21.81
CA GLU A 253 -17.59 -10.92 22.60
C GLU A 253 -18.23 -11.99 21.74
N VAL A 254 -19.08 -11.57 20.79
CA VAL A 254 -19.78 -12.47 19.87
C VAL A 254 -18.78 -13.21 19.00
N CYS A 255 -17.82 -12.50 18.44
CA CYS A 255 -16.82 -13.07 17.53
C CYS A 255 -15.95 -14.10 18.24
N ASN A 256 -15.30 -13.72 19.35
CA ASN A 256 -14.38 -14.58 20.09
C ASN A 256 -15.05 -15.85 20.60
N ARG A 257 -16.28 -15.73 21.14
CA ARG A 257 -17.08 -16.89 21.55
C ARG A 257 -17.37 -17.86 20.38
N ASN A 258 -17.78 -17.33 19.23
CA ASN A 258 -18.13 -18.17 18.10
C ASN A 258 -16.91 -18.78 17.41
N LEU A 259 -15.78 -18.09 17.37
CA LEU A 259 -14.55 -18.62 16.80
C LEU A 259 -13.78 -19.54 17.75
N GLY A 260 -14.03 -19.43 19.07
CA GLY A 260 -13.25 -20.11 20.10
C GLY A 260 -11.82 -19.55 20.19
N MET A 261 -11.66 -18.26 19.99
CA MET A 261 -10.38 -17.54 19.94
C MET A 261 -10.43 -16.35 20.90
N GLU A 262 -9.25 -15.90 21.35
CA GLU A 262 -9.06 -14.66 22.08
C GLU A 262 -8.32 -13.68 21.17
N LEU A 263 -9.10 -12.91 20.41
CA LEU A 263 -8.61 -11.94 19.44
C LEU A 263 -8.86 -10.53 19.95
N GLU A 264 -8.01 -9.59 19.51
CA GLU A 264 -8.16 -8.17 19.80
C GLU A 264 -8.65 -7.42 18.55
N PRO A 265 -9.31 -6.25 18.70
CA PRO A 265 -9.60 -5.37 17.58
C PRO A 265 -8.31 -4.95 16.87
N TYR A 266 -8.40 -4.63 15.60
CA TYR A 266 -7.21 -4.25 14.83
C TYR A 266 -7.49 -3.08 13.87
N VAL A 267 -6.41 -2.43 13.45
CA VAL A 267 -6.40 -1.41 12.40
C VAL A 267 -5.72 -1.99 11.15
N MET A 268 -6.29 -1.74 9.98
CA MET A 268 -5.72 -2.22 8.73
C MET A 268 -5.17 -1.09 7.85
N GLY A 269 -4.27 -1.43 6.94
CA GLY A 269 -3.71 -0.49 5.96
C GLY A 269 -4.54 -0.32 4.69
N GLY A 270 -5.59 -1.15 4.50
CA GLY A 270 -6.54 -1.03 3.39
C GLY A 270 -7.65 -0.04 3.69
N GLY A 271 -8.64 0.04 2.81
CA GLY A 271 -9.81 0.89 2.99
C GLY A 271 -11.07 0.20 2.54
N THR A 272 -12.16 0.42 3.27
CA THR A 272 -13.50 -0.07 2.95
C THR A 272 -14.53 1.07 3.07
N TYR A 273 -15.80 0.77 2.89
CA TYR A 273 -16.87 1.73 3.19
C TYR A 273 -16.81 2.33 4.61
N SER A 274 -16.11 1.68 5.56
CA SER A 274 -15.98 2.18 6.93
C SER A 274 -15.43 3.60 7.00
N ARG A 275 -14.46 3.94 6.12
CA ARG A 275 -13.84 5.27 6.09
C ARG A 275 -14.74 6.40 5.60
N LYS A 276 -15.87 6.07 4.98
CA LYS A 276 -16.85 7.04 4.46
C LYS A 276 -18.07 7.21 5.36
N LEU A 277 -18.16 6.43 6.45
CA LEU A 277 -19.26 6.44 7.40
C LEU A 277 -18.77 6.83 8.80
N LYS A 278 -19.63 7.53 9.54
CA LYS A 278 -19.36 7.80 10.95
C LYS A 278 -19.66 6.55 11.79
N HIS A 279 -18.86 6.32 12.82
CA HIS A 279 -19.05 5.18 13.73
C HIS A 279 -19.25 3.85 13.01
N ALA A 280 -18.33 3.57 12.07
CA ALA A 280 -18.31 2.34 11.31
C ALA A 280 -17.09 1.49 11.69
N VAL A 281 -17.25 0.19 11.57
CA VAL A 281 -16.18 -0.80 11.75
C VAL A 281 -16.28 -1.87 10.68
N GLY A 282 -15.13 -2.39 10.26
CA GLY A 282 -15.05 -3.62 9.50
C GLY A 282 -15.33 -4.83 10.39
N PHE A 283 -16.08 -5.84 9.90
CA PHE A 283 -16.44 -7.01 10.70
C PHE A 283 -16.67 -8.24 9.82
N GLY A 284 -15.63 -9.06 9.60
CA GLY A 284 -15.69 -10.26 8.80
C GLY A 284 -16.02 -10.02 7.30
N PRO A 285 -16.31 -11.06 6.52
CA PRO A 285 -16.54 -12.46 6.91
C PRO A 285 -15.26 -13.31 7.00
N GLY A 286 -14.07 -12.77 6.71
CA GLY A 286 -12.83 -13.53 6.72
C GLY A 286 -12.55 -14.12 8.11
N ILE A 287 -12.08 -15.39 8.18
CA ILE A 287 -11.73 -16.07 9.44
C ILE A 287 -10.20 -16.18 9.51
N PRO A 288 -9.55 -15.61 10.57
CA PRO A 288 -8.11 -15.63 10.70
C PRO A 288 -7.57 -17.07 10.91
N GLY A 289 -6.28 -17.25 10.56
CA GLY A 289 -5.56 -18.52 10.81
C GLY A 289 -5.97 -19.68 9.90
N LYS A 290 -6.76 -19.45 8.86
CA LYS A 290 -7.14 -20.50 7.91
C LYS A 290 -6.08 -20.63 6.80
N ALA A 291 -5.70 -21.88 6.52
CA ALA A 291 -4.81 -22.19 5.42
C ALA A 291 -5.46 -21.84 4.07
N LYS A 292 -4.71 -21.18 3.20
CA LYS A 292 -5.15 -20.88 1.83
C LYS A 292 -5.12 -22.17 0.99
N ARG A 293 -6.23 -22.48 0.32
CA ARG A 293 -6.40 -23.70 -0.50
C ARG A 293 -5.39 -23.78 -1.65
N PHE A 294 -5.04 -22.67 -2.23
CA PHE A 294 -4.19 -22.56 -3.42
C PHE A 294 -2.81 -21.94 -3.13
N GLY A 295 -2.38 -21.87 -1.87
CA GLY A 295 -1.13 -21.22 -1.48
C GLY A 295 -1.26 -19.69 -1.44
N THR A 296 -0.20 -18.98 -1.71
CA THR A 296 -0.15 -17.50 -1.61
C THR A 296 -0.51 -16.77 -2.90
N GLU A 297 -0.38 -17.45 -4.05
CA GLU A 297 -0.47 -16.85 -5.38
C GLU A 297 -1.90 -16.76 -5.94
N ARG A 298 -2.84 -17.51 -5.37
CA ARG A 298 -4.22 -17.66 -5.89
C ARG A 298 -5.22 -17.78 -4.75
N GLY A 299 -6.48 -17.40 -5.05
CA GLY A 299 -7.64 -17.64 -4.19
C GLY A 299 -7.81 -16.67 -3.03
N GLY A 300 -6.94 -15.68 -2.88
CA GLY A 300 -7.16 -14.55 -1.96
C GLY A 300 -8.00 -13.45 -2.59
N ALA A 301 -8.38 -12.45 -1.80
CA ALA A 301 -9.03 -11.26 -2.29
C ALA A 301 -8.21 -10.61 -3.42
N HIS A 302 -8.85 -10.17 -4.49
CA HIS A 302 -8.26 -9.57 -5.70
C HIS A 302 -7.27 -10.48 -6.46
N GLN A 303 -7.30 -11.79 -6.21
CA GLN A 303 -6.48 -12.78 -6.90
C GLN A 303 -7.33 -13.66 -7.84
N ALA A 304 -6.66 -14.28 -8.81
CA ALA A 304 -7.30 -15.32 -9.63
C ALA A 304 -7.84 -16.46 -8.74
N ASP A 305 -9.00 -17.00 -9.10
CA ASP A 305 -9.70 -18.05 -8.35
C ASP A 305 -10.06 -17.68 -6.91
N GLU A 306 -10.34 -16.40 -6.66
CA GLU A 306 -10.86 -15.93 -5.38
C GLU A 306 -12.04 -16.79 -4.92
N TYR A 307 -12.03 -17.20 -3.66
CA TYR A 307 -13.06 -18.08 -3.11
C TYR A 307 -13.32 -17.83 -1.63
N ILE A 308 -14.50 -18.19 -1.20
CA ILE A 308 -14.83 -18.38 0.22
C ILE A 308 -15.35 -19.80 0.45
N GLU A 309 -14.90 -20.45 1.50
CA GLU A 309 -15.43 -21.76 1.87
C GLU A 309 -16.85 -21.64 2.45
N ILE A 310 -17.76 -22.53 2.03
CA ILE A 310 -19.15 -22.52 2.50
C ILE A 310 -19.24 -22.61 4.03
N GLU A 311 -18.39 -23.38 4.68
CA GLU A 311 -18.36 -23.50 6.13
C GLU A 311 -17.92 -22.19 6.82
N HIS A 312 -17.02 -21.42 6.19
CA HIS A 312 -16.67 -20.08 6.68
C HIS A 312 -17.85 -19.12 6.54
N LEU A 313 -18.56 -19.15 5.41
CA LEU A 313 -19.73 -18.33 5.19
C LEU A 313 -20.86 -18.65 6.19
N LYS A 314 -21.09 -19.94 6.46
CA LYS A 314 -22.06 -20.37 7.49
C LYS A 314 -21.66 -19.85 8.89
N LYS A 315 -20.36 -19.92 9.22
CA LYS A 315 -19.86 -19.44 10.50
C LYS A 315 -20.03 -17.93 10.62
N ALA A 316 -19.66 -17.17 9.58
CA ALA A 316 -19.87 -15.74 9.51
C ALA A 316 -21.35 -15.36 9.66
N PHE A 317 -22.24 -16.11 8.99
CA PHE A 317 -23.68 -15.89 9.13
C PHE A 317 -24.17 -16.00 10.59
N VAL A 318 -23.72 -17.03 11.32
CA VAL A 318 -24.06 -17.19 12.74
C VAL A 318 -23.56 -15.99 13.56
N ILE A 319 -22.32 -15.55 13.33
CA ILE A 319 -21.71 -14.39 14.00
C ILE A 319 -22.53 -13.13 13.73
N TYR A 320 -22.91 -12.86 12.48
CA TYR A 320 -23.75 -11.71 12.14
C TYR A 320 -25.12 -11.74 12.78
N VAL A 321 -25.80 -12.91 12.78
CA VAL A 321 -27.11 -13.06 13.42
C VAL A 321 -27.01 -12.76 14.92
N GLU A 322 -26.01 -13.26 15.61
CA GLU A 322 -25.81 -13.00 17.03
C GLU A 322 -25.41 -11.54 17.31
N ALA A 323 -24.55 -10.94 16.44
CA ALA A 323 -24.16 -9.54 16.55
C ALA A 323 -25.39 -8.59 16.43
N ILE A 324 -26.31 -8.89 15.50
CA ILE A 324 -27.54 -8.13 15.32
C ILE A 324 -28.47 -8.22 16.55
N GLN A 325 -28.34 -9.25 17.39
CA GLN A 325 -29.19 -9.44 18.57
C GLN A 325 -28.64 -8.72 19.82
N LYS A 326 -27.40 -8.25 19.81
CA LYS A 326 -26.80 -7.50 20.93
C LYS A 326 -27.23 -6.05 20.92
#